data_51e425f6dffa88b1d896358379995745
#
_entry.id   51e425f6dffa88b1d896358379995745
#
_cell.length_a   1.000
_cell.length_b   1.000
_cell.length_c   1.000
_cell.angle_alpha   90.00
_cell.angle_beta   90.00
_cell.angle_gamma   90.00
#
_symmetry.space_group_name_H-M   'P 1'
#
loop_
_entity.id
_entity.type
_entity.pdbx_description
1 polymer ?
#
loop_
_entity_poly.entity_id
_entity_poly.type
_entity_poly.pdbx_seq_one_letter_code
_entity_poly.pdbx_strand_id
1 'polypeptide(L)'
;MSPRIVRQLRTPAQQTMIDVARAINDKAELFGVAWRAVVDRIPEDSGWRREYAFAAPERKWRFDWAHIPTRIAVEVDGGNRMARIVNGRAVAVGRHTQDDDNEKMNAATSRGWRVYRFSTAMLTRDPDGCARIVARAMGIDR
;
A
#
# COMPACT_ATOMS: atom_id res chain seq x y z
N MET A 1 -11.77 45.54 -8.65
CA MET A 1 -10.71 44.62 -8.18
C MET A 1 -11.37 43.43 -7.58
N SER A 2 -11.15 42.26 -8.15
CA SER A 2 -11.58 41.00 -7.54
C SER A 2 -10.73 40.76 -6.29
N PRO A 3 -11.31 40.41 -5.13
CA PRO A 3 -10.51 40.05 -4.00
C PRO A 3 -9.62 38.84 -4.33
N ARG A 4 -8.32 39.01 -4.16
CA ARG A 4 -7.41 37.86 -4.22
C ARG A 4 -7.85 36.88 -3.14
N ILE A 5 -8.32 35.72 -3.54
CA ILE A 5 -8.55 34.62 -2.61
C ILE A 5 -7.16 34.25 -2.07
N VAL A 6 -6.87 34.73 -0.86
CA VAL A 6 -5.70 34.26 -0.12
C VAL A 6 -5.94 32.79 0.19
N ARG A 7 -5.26 31.94 -0.54
CA ARG A 7 -5.31 30.49 -0.30
C ARG A 7 -4.76 30.26 1.10
N GLN A 8 -5.65 30.05 2.05
CA GLN A 8 -5.26 29.79 3.43
C GLN A 8 -4.39 28.53 3.43
N LEU A 9 -3.14 28.66 3.89
CA LEU A 9 -2.23 27.52 4.00
C LEU A 9 -2.81 26.54 5.02
N ARG A 10 -2.92 25.29 4.63
CA ARG A 10 -3.40 24.22 5.50
C ARG A 10 -2.36 23.90 6.56
N THR A 11 -2.81 23.59 7.76
CA THR A 11 -1.93 23.03 8.78
C THR A 11 -1.46 21.64 8.35
N PRO A 12 -0.30 21.16 8.86
CA PRO A 12 0.15 19.79 8.59
C PRO A 12 -0.90 18.73 8.95
N ALA A 13 -1.62 18.92 10.05
CA ALA A 13 -2.69 18.00 10.46
C ALA A 13 -3.86 17.99 9.47
N GLN A 14 -4.27 19.16 8.97
CA GLN A 14 -5.32 19.27 7.96
C GLN A 14 -4.88 18.61 6.64
N GLN A 15 -3.64 18.79 6.25
CA GLN A 15 -3.11 18.16 5.05
C GLN A 15 -3.09 16.64 5.19
N THR A 16 -2.65 16.12 6.34
CA THR A 16 -2.67 14.68 6.63
C THR A 16 -4.08 14.10 6.54
N MET A 17 -5.08 14.78 7.10
CA MET A 17 -6.48 14.33 7.02
C MET A 17 -6.99 14.29 5.58
N ILE A 18 -6.63 15.27 4.77
CA ILE A 18 -7.02 15.31 3.36
C ILE A 18 -6.35 14.18 2.59
N ASP A 19 -5.08 13.95 2.85
CA ASP A 19 -4.31 12.88 2.22
C ASP A 19 -4.89 11.51 2.59
N VAL A 20 -5.23 11.29 3.85
CA VAL A 20 -5.93 10.08 4.30
C VAL A 20 -7.29 9.93 3.62
N ALA A 21 -8.07 11.00 3.52
CA ALA A 21 -9.38 10.96 2.87
C ALA A 21 -9.28 10.60 1.38
N ARG A 22 -8.26 11.12 0.69
CA ARG A 22 -7.97 10.74 -0.70
C ARG A 22 -7.52 9.29 -0.81
N ALA A 23 -6.71 8.83 0.12
CA ALA A 23 -6.17 7.49 0.16
C ALA A 23 -7.26 6.42 0.41
N ILE A 24 -8.38 6.76 1.03
CA ILE A 24 -9.52 5.85 1.22
C ILE A 24 -10.09 5.37 -0.13
N ASN A 25 -10.04 6.20 -1.17
CA ASN A 25 -10.48 5.81 -2.52
C ASN A 25 -9.47 4.91 -3.25
N ASP A 26 -8.23 4.93 -2.82
CA ASP A 26 -7.16 4.02 -3.26
C ASP A 26 -6.45 3.49 -2.01
N LYS A 27 -6.84 2.30 -1.58
CA LYS A 27 -6.31 1.70 -0.35
C LYS A 27 -4.78 1.58 -0.33
N ALA A 28 -4.16 1.41 -1.48
CA ALA A 28 -2.70 1.32 -1.58
C ALA A 28 -2.01 2.63 -1.23
N GLU A 29 -2.65 3.78 -1.45
CA GLU A 29 -2.12 5.09 -1.06
C GLU A 29 -2.00 5.26 0.46
N LEU A 30 -2.74 4.50 1.26
CA LEU A 30 -2.59 4.53 2.72
C LEU A 30 -1.15 4.22 3.14
N PHE A 31 -0.51 3.27 2.47
CA PHE A 31 0.91 3.00 2.73
C PHE A 31 1.79 4.17 2.30
N GLY A 32 1.54 4.77 1.16
CA GLY A 32 2.28 5.95 0.69
C GLY A 32 2.20 7.13 1.67
N VAL A 33 1.02 7.39 2.22
CA VAL A 33 0.81 8.43 3.23
C VAL A 33 1.61 8.10 4.51
N ALA A 34 1.52 6.87 4.99
CA ALA A 34 2.26 6.40 6.15
C ALA A 34 3.78 6.50 5.96
N TRP A 35 4.26 6.09 4.80
CA TRP A 35 5.68 6.15 4.44
C TRP A 35 6.23 7.58 4.45
N ARG A 36 5.53 8.51 3.81
CA ARG A 36 5.94 9.93 3.76
C ARG A 36 6.00 10.57 5.14
N ALA A 37 5.15 10.15 6.06
CA ALA A 37 5.15 10.66 7.43
C ALA A 37 6.38 10.21 8.22
N VAL A 38 6.93 9.04 7.92
CA VAL A 38 8.11 8.46 8.64
C VAL A 38 9.42 8.83 7.95
N VAL A 39 9.46 8.88 6.63
CA VAL A 39 10.68 9.07 5.82
C VAL A 39 10.68 10.43 5.12
N ASP A 40 9.77 11.30 5.48
CA ASP A 40 9.51 12.65 4.95
C ASP A 40 8.98 12.69 3.52
N ARG A 41 9.44 11.85 2.64
CA ARG A 41 8.97 11.76 1.25
C ARG A 41 9.47 10.49 0.57
N ILE A 42 8.77 10.13 -0.49
CA ILE A 42 9.30 9.19 -1.48
C ILE A 42 9.88 10.05 -2.61
N PRO A 43 11.20 10.12 -2.76
CA PRO A 43 11.79 10.78 -3.92
C PRO A 43 11.36 10.05 -5.21
N GLU A 44 11.16 10.78 -6.31
CA GLU A 44 10.76 10.18 -7.59
C GLU A 44 11.75 9.10 -8.09
N ASP A 45 13.00 9.24 -7.71
CA ASP A 45 14.09 8.32 -8.05
C ASP A 45 14.42 7.31 -6.92
N SER A 46 13.53 7.17 -5.93
CA SER A 46 13.79 6.34 -4.73
C SER A 46 13.81 4.84 -4.99
N GLY A 47 13.44 4.39 -6.17
CA GLY A 47 13.31 2.98 -6.48
C GLY A 47 11.94 2.38 -6.17
N TRP A 48 11.03 3.14 -5.57
CA TRP A 48 9.65 2.73 -5.39
C TRP A 48 8.87 2.80 -6.70
N ARG A 49 8.04 1.77 -6.93
CA ARG A 49 7.10 1.72 -8.06
C ARG A 49 5.73 1.27 -7.57
N ARG A 50 4.70 1.92 -8.09
CA ARG A 50 3.31 1.51 -7.91
C ARG A 50 2.94 0.43 -8.94
N GLU A 51 2.01 -0.47 -8.57
CA GLU A 51 1.43 -1.43 -9.49
C GLU A 51 2.51 -2.22 -10.28
N TYR A 52 3.55 -2.69 -9.59
CA TYR A 52 4.70 -3.30 -10.23
C TYR A 52 4.44 -4.75 -10.65
N ALA A 53 4.53 -5.02 -11.94
CA ALA A 53 4.34 -6.35 -12.53
C ALA A 53 5.63 -7.18 -12.42
N PHE A 54 5.85 -7.80 -11.27
CA PHE A 54 7.10 -8.49 -10.93
C PHE A 54 7.31 -9.82 -11.66
N ALA A 55 6.29 -10.39 -12.27
CA ALA A 55 6.31 -11.69 -12.95
C ALA A 55 5.92 -11.60 -14.43
N ALA A 56 5.95 -10.39 -15.00
CA ALA A 56 5.70 -10.19 -16.43
C ALA A 56 6.86 -10.77 -17.27
N PRO A 57 6.59 -11.28 -18.49
CA PRO A 57 5.26 -11.37 -19.12
C PRO A 57 4.45 -12.63 -18.76
N GLU A 58 5.04 -13.58 -18.02
CA GLU A 58 4.44 -14.90 -17.76
C GLU A 58 3.14 -14.83 -16.96
N ARG A 59 3.08 -13.89 -16.01
CA ARG A 59 1.93 -13.60 -15.17
C ARG A 59 1.69 -12.12 -15.05
N LYS A 60 0.41 -11.74 -14.87
CA LYS A 60 -0.01 -10.34 -14.73
C LYS A 60 -0.05 -9.85 -13.27
N TRP A 61 0.45 -10.62 -12.34
CA TRP A 61 0.47 -10.24 -10.93
C TRP A 61 1.25 -8.95 -10.71
N ARG A 62 0.74 -8.11 -9.83
CA ARG A 62 1.36 -6.84 -9.46
C ARG A 62 1.44 -6.71 -7.96
N PHE A 63 2.49 -6.04 -7.50
CA PHE A 63 2.54 -5.52 -6.15
C PHE A 63 1.94 -4.12 -6.11
N ASP A 64 1.21 -3.79 -5.05
CA ASP A 64 0.71 -2.41 -4.84
C ASP A 64 1.88 -1.42 -4.79
N TRP A 65 2.93 -1.78 -4.08
CA TRP A 65 4.19 -1.04 -4.00
C TRP A 65 5.37 -2.00 -4.09
N ALA A 66 6.39 -1.60 -4.82
CA ALA A 66 7.65 -2.35 -4.90
C ALA A 66 8.85 -1.42 -4.84
N HIS A 67 9.79 -1.73 -3.96
CA HIS A 67 11.09 -1.10 -3.94
C HIS A 67 12.10 -2.00 -4.65
N ILE A 68 12.44 -1.64 -5.88
CA ILE A 68 13.22 -2.49 -6.77
C ILE A 68 14.62 -2.80 -6.21
N PRO A 69 15.38 -1.80 -5.71
CA PRO A 69 16.77 -2.04 -5.25
C PRO A 69 16.87 -3.07 -4.13
N THR A 70 15.90 -3.12 -3.21
CA THR A 70 15.92 -4.04 -2.07
C THR A 70 15.06 -5.29 -2.27
N ARG A 71 14.27 -5.33 -3.34
CA ARG A 71 13.24 -6.37 -3.58
C ARG A 71 12.27 -6.52 -2.39
N ILE A 72 11.86 -5.39 -1.86
CA ILE A 72 10.81 -5.32 -0.85
C ILE A 72 9.53 -4.83 -1.53
N ALA A 73 8.45 -5.53 -1.27
CA ALA A 73 7.14 -5.17 -1.78
C ALA A 73 6.15 -4.97 -0.64
N VAL A 74 5.13 -4.17 -0.88
CA VAL A 74 4.03 -3.94 0.05
C VAL A 74 2.71 -4.18 -0.67
N GLU A 75 1.87 -4.98 -0.03
CA GLU A 75 0.50 -5.24 -0.44
C GLU A 75 -0.45 -4.66 0.61
N VAL A 76 -1.45 -3.95 0.17
CA VAL A 76 -2.48 -3.40 1.05
C VAL A 76 -3.78 -4.18 0.85
N ASP A 77 -4.16 -4.91 1.87
CA ASP A 77 -5.36 -5.73 1.84
C ASP A 77 -6.56 -4.91 2.31
N GLY A 78 -7.54 -4.76 1.43
CA GLY A 78 -8.77 -4.07 1.75
C GLY A 78 -9.87 -5.04 2.10
N GLY A 79 -10.54 -4.78 3.24
CA GLY A 79 -11.75 -5.45 3.60
C GLY A 79 -11.62 -6.89 4.06
N ASN A 80 -12.78 -7.52 4.21
CA ASN A 80 -12.90 -8.89 4.67
C ASN A 80 -12.78 -9.86 3.49
N ARG A 81 -11.64 -10.52 3.35
CA ARG A 81 -11.41 -11.52 2.30
C ARG A 81 -12.15 -12.84 2.52
N MET A 82 -12.67 -13.05 3.72
CA MET A 82 -13.26 -14.33 4.13
C MET A 82 -14.68 -14.53 3.62
N ALA A 83 -15.38 -13.45 3.28
CA ALA A 83 -16.75 -13.51 2.81
C ALA A 83 -17.09 -12.32 1.91
N ARG A 84 -17.91 -12.60 0.92
CA ARG A 84 -18.49 -11.62 0.02
C ARG A 84 -20.02 -11.67 0.17
N ILE A 85 -20.68 -10.54 0.17
CA ILE A 85 -22.14 -10.50 0.24
C ILE A 85 -22.71 -10.57 -1.18
N VAL A 86 -23.51 -11.60 -1.46
CA VAL A 86 -24.24 -11.79 -2.70
C VAL A 86 -25.71 -11.98 -2.35
N ASN A 87 -26.58 -11.12 -2.88
CA ASN A 87 -28.03 -11.15 -2.60
C ASN A 87 -28.36 -11.17 -1.10
N GLY A 88 -27.64 -10.36 -0.29
CA GLY A 88 -27.84 -10.25 1.15
C GLY A 88 -27.28 -11.42 1.97
N ARG A 89 -26.59 -12.37 1.36
CA ARG A 89 -25.95 -13.50 2.05
C ARG A 89 -24.43 -13.42 1.98
N ALA A 90 -23.78 -13.76 3.08
CA ALA A 90 -22.33 -13.94 3.11
C ALA A 90 -21.95 -15.23 2.35
N VAL A 91 -21.14 -15.07 1.30
CA VAL A 91 -20.62 -16.18 0.50
C VAL A 91 -19.11 -16.25 0.72
N ALA A 92 -18.59 -17.45 1.04
CA ALA A 92 -17.16 -17.66 1.19
C ALA A 92 -16.42 -17.29 -0.10
N VAL A 93 -15.29 -16.59 0.02
CA VAL A 93 -14.40 -16.30 -1.11
C VAL A 93 -13.91 -17.63 -1.69
N GLY A 94 -14.07 -17.82 -3.00
CA GLY A 94 -13.80 -19.08 -3.65
C GLY A 94 -12.34 -19.53 -3.50
N ARG A 95 -12.16 -20.86 -3.47
CA ARG A 95 -10.86 -21.55 -3.35
C ARG A 95 -9.84 -21.08 -4.40
N HIS A 96 -10.29 -20.76 -5.60
CA HIS A 96 -9.44 -20.26 -6.70
C HIS A 96 -8.72 -18.95 -6.36
N THR A 97 -9.36 -18.03 -5.64
CA THR A 97 -8.76 -16.77 -5.23
C THR A 97 -7.63 -16.98 -4.22
N GLN A 98 -7.77 -17.95 -3.32
CA GLN A 98 -6.72 -18.30 -2.36
C GLN A 98 -5.53 -18.99 -3.04
N ASP A 99 -5.79 -19.89 -3.96
CA ASP A 99 -4.76 -20.59 -4.71
C ASP A 99 -3.96 -19.61 -5.58
N ASP A 100 -4.63 -18.65 -6.23
CA ASP A 100 -3.97 -17.62 -7.02
C ASP A 100 -3.10 -16.71 -6.15
N ASP A 101 -3.58 -16.33 -4.97
CA ASP A 101 -2.79 -15.57 -3.99
C ASP A 101 -1.56 -16.36 -3.52
N ASN A 102 -1.71 -17.65 -3.25
CA ASN A 102 -0.61 -18.52 -2.84
C ASN A 102 0.43 -18.67 -3.96
N GLU A 103 -0.01 -18.86 -5.19
CA GLU A 103 0.88 -18.92 -6.36
C GLU A 103 1.64 -17.61 -6.54
N LYS A 104 0.97 -16.48 -6.42
CA LYS A 104 1.58 -15.15 -6.47
C LYS A 104 2.68 -14.99 -5.42
N MET A 105 2.38 -15.34 -4.17
CA MET A 105 3.34 -15.23 -3.06
C MET A 105 4.53 -16.18 -3.24
N ASN A 106 4.29 -17.40 -3.68
CA ASN A 106 5.37 -18.36 -3.98
C ASN A 106 6.26 -17.86 -5.12
N ALA A 107 5.68 -17.30 -6.16
CA ALA A 107 6.43 -16.71 -7.27
C ALA A 107 7.26 -15.50 -6.83
N ALA A 108 6.72 -14.67 -5.93
CA ALA A 108 7.44 -13.54 -5.35
C ALA A 108 8.65 -14.00 -4.52
N THR A 109 8.44 -14.96 -3.64
CA THR A 109 9.51 -15.55 -2.81
C THR A 109 10.60 -16.19 -3.67
N SER A 110 10.22 -16.93 -4.70
CA SER A 110 11.16 -17.57 -5.63
C SER A 110 12.03 -16.57 -6.40
N ARG A 111 11.54 -15.35 -6.58
CA ARG A 111 12.27 -14.25 -7.22
C ARG A 111 13.03 -13.35 -6.25
N GLY A 112 13.08 -13.74 -4.97
CA GLY A 112 13.81 -13.03 -3.94
C GLY A 112 13.08 -11.80 -3.37
N TRP A 113 11.78 -11.71 -3.56
CA TRP A 113 10.98 -10.64 -2.99
C TRP A 113 10.60 -10.93 -1.54
N ARG A 114 10.69 -9.90 -0.70
CA ARG A 114 10.12 -9.89 0.65
C ARG A 114 8.85 -9.06 0.61
N VAL A 115 7.71 -9.70 0.81
CA VAL A 115 6.40 -9.05 0.71
C VAL A 115 5.85 -8.78 2.10
N TYR A 116 5.59 -7.51 2.38
CA TYR A 116 4.92 -7.07 3.60
C TYR A 116 3.46 -6.78 3.29
N ARG A 117 2.56 -7.33 4.09
CA ARG A 117 1.13 -7.18 3.89
C ARG A 117 0.53 -6.45 5.07
N PHE A 118 -0.22 -5.39 4.77
CA PHE A 118 -0.95 -4.61 5.76
C PHE A 118 -2.41 -4.50 5.34
N SER A 119 -3.30 -4.69 6.31
CA SER A 119 -4.70 -4.36 6.09
C SER A 119 -4.91 -2.85 6.15
N THR A 120 -6.00 -2.38 5.59
CA THR A 120 -6.40 -0.97 5.72
C THR A 120 -6.59 -0.59 7.19
N ALA A 121 -7.11 -1.51 8.01
CA ALA A 121 -7.27 -1.32 9.45
C ALA A 121 -5.90 -1.13 10.16
N MET A 122 -4.89 -1.91 9.82
CA MET A 122 -3.54 -1.77 10.39
C MET A 122 -2.94 -0.41 10.04
N LEU A 123 -3.03 0.00 8.77
CA LEU A 123 -2.50 1.27 8.29
C LEU A 123 -3.24 2.47 8.87
N THR A 124 -4.52 2.33 9.18
CA THR A 124 -5.31 3.38 9.81
C THR A 124 -5.02 3.49 11.30
N ARG A 125 -4.86 2.35 11.98
CA ARG A 125 -4.63 2.30 13.42
C ARG A 125 -3.21 2.71 13.81
N ASP A 126 -2.20 2.27 13.05
CA ASP A 126 -0.79 2.52 13.34
C ASP A 126 0.02 2.69 12.05
N PRO A 127 -0.18 3.79 11.34
CA PRO A 127 0.54 4.04 10.08
C PRO A 127 2.06 4.11 10.30
N ASP A 128 2.52 4.76 11.35
CA ASP A 128 3.95 4.89 11.66
C ASP A 128 4.59 3.53 11.92
N GLY A 129 3.95 2.68 12.69
CA GLY A 129 4.46 1.34 12.98
C GLY A 129 4.57 0.48 11.73
N CYS A 130 3.58 0.53 10.85
CA CYS A 130 3.62 -0.17 9.57
C CYS A 130 4.77 0.32 8.68
N ALA A 131 4.91 1.63 8.52
CA ALA A 131 5.99 2.21 7.72
C ALA A 131 7.38 1.89 8.30
N ARG A 132 7.53 1.90 9.63
CA ARG A 132 8.80 1.58 10.30
C ARG A 132 9.23 0.13 10.10
N ILE A 133 8.30 -0.81 10.05
CA ILE A 133 8.60 -2.23 9.74
C ILE A 133 9.30 -2.30 8.38
N VAL A 134 8.77 -1.65 7.38
CA VAL A 134 9.34 -1.64 6.03
C VAL A 134 10.66 -0.86 5.98
N ALA A 135 10.72 0.29 6.63
CA ALA A 135 11.94 1.10 6.70
C ALA A 135 13.12 0.32 7.32
N ARG A 136 12.87 -0.40 8.41
CA ARG A 136 13.89 -1.26 9.04
C ARG A 136 14.33 -2.38 8.10
N ALA A 137 13.40 -3.00 7.40
CA ALA A 137 13.71 -4.03 6.41
C ALA A 137 14.59 -3.50 5.28
N MET A 138 14.46 -2.24 4.93
CA MET A 138 15.30 -1.55 3.94
C MET A 138 16.64 -1.04 4.51
N GLY A 139 16.89 -1.21 5.81
CA GLY A 139 18.08 -0.68 6.48
C GLY A 139 17.99 0.82 6.80
N ILE A 140 16.82 1.41 6.75
CA ILE A 140 16.59 2.79 7.18
C ILE A 140 16.23 2.76 8.66
N ASP A 141 17.15 3.22 9.49
CA ASP A 141 16.97 3.30 10.93
C ASP A 141 16.56 4.73 11.30
N ARG A 142 15.28 4.88 11.60
CA ARG A 142 14.73 6.17 12.06
C ARG A 142 13.68 5.96 13.14
#